data_27c2073b38a823dfcc9092db651691eb
#
_entry.id   27c2073b38a823dfcc9092db651691eb
#
_cell.length_a   1.000
_cell.length_b   1.000
_cell.length_c   1.000
_cell.angle_alpha   90.00
_cell.angle_beta   90.00
_cell.angle_gamma   90.00
#
_symmetry.space_group_name_H-M   'P 1'
#
loop_
_entity.id
_entity.type
_entity.pdbx_description
1 polymer ?
#
loop_
_entity_poly.entity_id
_entity_poly.type
_entity_poly.pdbx_seq_one_letter_code
_entity_poly.pdbx_strand_id
1 'polypeptide(L)'
;MAYPTISSPYGLKPINLIGGQSYAGSTRLMQIKSGVTNAIFFGDLVQRDTDGTIIRVTPGATLPATGVVGVFVGCTYVNSQGQQIYAQFCPAGQTAPTGTTIQGYVVDDPNAVFRVVAVANSTTTTPTAYSRAIVGANVALVANVGSTTTGDSAFAVTLTGAG
;
A
#
# COMPACT_ATOMS: atom_id res chain seq x y z
N MET A 1 -24.83 18.23 12.95
CA MET A 1 -24.69 16.92 12.26
C MET A 1 -23.29 16.43 12.53
N ALA A 2 -23.14 15.27 13.15
CA ALA A 2 -21.83 14.63 13.29
C ALA A 2 -21.45 14.06 11.92
N TYR A 3 -20.31 14.46 11.38
CA TYR A 3 -19.75 13.84 10.20
C TYR A 3 -19.39 12.40 10.53
N PRO A 4 -19.59 11.44 9.60
CA PRO A 4 -19.15 10.08 9.83
C PRO A 4 -17.63 10.09 10.06
N THR A 5 -17.21 9.68 11.22
CA THR A 5 -15.79 9.55 11.55
C THR A 5 -15.27 8.33 10.82
N ILE A 6 -14.36 8.52 9.87
CA ILE A 6 -13.62 7.41 9.28
C ILE A 6 -12.74 6.86 10.39
N SER A 7 -13.09 5.69 10.90
CA SER A 7 -12.43 5.09 12.06
C SER A 7 -11.08 4.45 11.74
N SER A 8 -10.65 4.42 10.48
CA SER A 8 -9.47 3.68 10.06
C SER A 8 -8.85 4.29 8.79
N PRO A 9 -7.53 4.35 8.68
CA PRO A 9 -6.85 4.64 7.43
C PRO A 9 -7.22 3.62 6.34
N TYR A 10 -7.06 4.02 5.08
CA TYR A 10 -7.40 3.21 3.90
C TYR A 10 -6.23 3.05 2.91
N GLY A 11 -5.02 3.31 3.37
CA GLY A 11 -3.82 3.24 2.54
C GLY A 11 -3.63 4.44 1.61
N LEU A 12 -2.72 4.29 0.67
CA LEU A 12 -2.41 5.29 -0.34
C LEU A 12 -3.28 5.05 -1.58
N LYS A 13 -4.12 6.02 -1.93
CA LYS A 13 -4.98 5.93 -3.13
C LYS A 13 -4.51 6.92 -4.19
N PRO A 14 -4.10 6.46 -5.37
CA PRO A 14 -3.66 7.34 -6.46
C PRO A 14 -4.86 8.17 -6.94
N ILE A 15 -4.65 9.46 -7.12
CA ILE A 15 -5.70 10.41 -7.54
C ILE A 15 -5.33 11.16 -8.80
N ASN A 16 -4.10 11.69 -8.88
CA ASN A 16 -3.62 12.52 -9.99
C ASN A 16 -2.14 12.25 -10.26
N LEU A 17 -1.63 12.86 -11.30
CA LEU A 17 -0.21 13.05 -11.55
C LEU A 17 0.19 14.50 -11.23
N ILE A 18 1.45 14.72 -10.91
CA ILE A 18 2.03 16.07 -10.77
C ILE A 18 1.80 16.82 -12.08
N GLY A 19 1.27 18.06 -11.98
CA GLY A 19 0.88 18.84 -13.17
C GLY A 19 -0.61 18.79 -13.49
N GLY A 20 -1.42 18.15 -12.64
CA GLY A 20 -2.89 18.19 -12.73
C GLY A 20 -3.52 17.20 -13.72
N GLN A 21 -2.72 16.31 -14.29
CA GLN A 21 -3.26 15.23 -15.13
C GLN A 21 -3.95 14.17 -14.26
N SER A 22 -5.08 13.66 -14.71
CA SER A 22 -5.78 12.57 -14.03
C SER A 22 -4.94 11.29 -14.07
N TYR A 23 -4.92 10.56 -12.96
CA TYR A 23 -4.35 9.21 -12.93
C TYR A 23 -5.22 8.27 -13.77
N ALA A 24 -4.65 7.72 -14.84
CA ALA A 24 -5.37 6.87 -15.80
C ALA A 24 -5.22 5.37 -15.52
N GLY A 25 -4.77 4.97 -14.31
CA GLY A 25 -4.61 3.57 -13.97
C GLY A 25 -3.30 2.93 -14.44
N SER A 26 -2.28 3.72 -14.73
CA SER A 26 -0.95 3.20 -15.10
C SER A 26 -0.35 2.40 -13.96
N THR A 27 -0.16 1.09 -14.20
CA THR A 27 0.44 0.17 -13.23
C THR A 27 1.49 -0.69 -13.91
N ARG A 28 2.47 -1.13 -13.15
CA ARG A 28 3.43 -2.13 -13.57
C ARG A 28 3.11 -3.47 -12.91
N LEU A 29 3.17 -4.55 -13.68
CA LEU A 29 3.10 -5.91 -13.15
C LEU A 29 4.44 -6.28 -12.52
N MET A 30 4.40 -6.71 -11.27
CA MET A 30 5.57 -7.18 -10.53
C MET A 30 5.24 -8.48 -9.83
N GLN A 31 6.20 -9.40 -9.83
CA GLN A 31 6.00 -10.71 -9.19
C GLN A 31 6.00 -10.56 -7.67
N ILE A 32 4.94 -11.05 -7.02
CA ILE A 32 4.85 -11.16 -5.56
C ILE A 32 5.56 -12.45 -5.13
N LYS A 33 6.24 -12.40 -3.99
CA LYS A 33 6.87 -13.58 -3.38
C LYS A 33 5.83 -14.67 -3.10
N SER A 34 6.08 -15.88 -3.55
CA SER A 34 5.24 -17.03 -3.22
C SER A 34 5.36 -17.36 -1.73
N GLY A 35 4.24 -17.59 -1.06
CA GLY A 35 4.22 -17.83 0.38
C GLY A 35 4.52 -16.58 1.22
N VAL A 36 4.19 -15.39 0.72
CA VAL A 36 4.42 -14.12 1.42
C VAL A 36 3.89 -14.15 2.86
N THR A 37 4.74 -13.79 3.82
CA THR A 37 4.42 -13.88 5.26
C THR A 37 3.28 -12.93 5.66
N ASN A 38 3.28 -11.72 5.10
CA ASN A 38 2.28 -10.70 5.41
C ASN A 38 1.36 -10.48 4.20
N ALA A 39 0.06 -10.39 4.44
CA ALA A 39 -0.89 -10.01 3.40
C ALA A 39 -0.56 -8.62 2.84
N ILE A 40 -0.76 -8.42 1.55
CA ILE A 40 -0.56 -7.14 0.86
C ILE A 40 -1.92 -6.61 0.46
N PHE A 41 -2.30 -5.45 0.98
CA PHE A 41 -3.61 -4.84 0.79
C PHE A 41 -3.57 -3.70 -0.23
N PHE A 42 -4.71 -3.39 -0.81
CA PHE A 42 -4.87 -2.23 -1.70
C PHE A 42 -4.45 -0.93 -0.99
N GLY A 43 -3.46 -0.24 -1.55
CA GLY A 43 -2.90 0.98 -0.96
C GLY A 43 -1.71 0.75 -0.02
N ASP A 44 -1.21 -0.49 0.10
CA ASP A 44 0.04 -0.77 0.80
C ASP A 44 1.25 -0.33 -0.03
N LEU A 45 2.30 0.12 0.65
CA LEU A 45 3.61 0.23 0.04
C LEU A 45 4.26 -1.16 -0.07
N VAL A 46 4.87 -1.39 -1.20
CA VAL A 46 5.64 -2.61 -1.47
C VAL A 46 7.11 -2.28 -1.70
N GLN A 47 7.95 -3.20 -1.28
CA GLN A 47 9.40 -3.12 -1.43
C GLN A 47 9.92 -4.35 -2.19
N ARG A 48 11.10 -4.23 -2.76
CA ARG A 48 11.78 -5.35 -3.40
C ARG A 48 12.40 -6.26 -2.34
N ASP A 49 12.22 -7.57 -2.51
CA ASP A 49 12.94 -8.59 -1.76
C ASP A 49 14.25 -8.97 -2.47
N THR A 50 15.12 -9.70 -1.78
CA THR A 50 16.45 -10.13 -2.27
C THR A 50 16.39 -11.01 -3.50
N ASP A 51 15.29 -11.74 -3.72
CA ASP A 51 15.04 -12.62 -4.85
C ASP A 51 14.43 -11.91 -6.08
N GLY A 52 14.26 -10.57 -6.00
CA GLY A 52 13.70 -9.76 -7.07
C GLY A 52 12.17 -9.69 -7.08
N THR A 53 11.50 -10.40 -6.19
CA THR A 53 10.05 -10.31 -5.98
C THR A 53 9.68 -9.10 -5.12
N ILE A 54 8.39 -8.80 -5.01
CA ILE A 54 7.91 -7.76 -4.11
C ILE A 54 7.24 -8.36 -2.88
N ILE A 55 7.42 -7.65 -1.77
CA ILE A 55 6.78 -7.92 -0.48
C ILE A 55 6.22 -6.63 0.09
N ARG A 56 5.30 -6.73 1.05
CA ARG A 56 4.79 -5.59 1.80
C ARG A 56 5.89 -4.96 2.65
N VAL A 57 5.91 -3.64 2.73
CA VAL A 57 6.72 -2.91 3.72
C VAL A 57 6.26 -3.31 5.12
N THR A 58 7.19 -3.71 5.99
CA THR A 58 6.86 -4.21 7.33
C THR A 58 6.36 -3.08 8.23
N PRO A 59 5.26 -3.28 8.99
CA PRO A 59 4.79 -2.32 9.99
C PRO A 59 5.88 -2.01 11.03
N GLY A 60 6.00 -0.73 11.39
CA GLY A 60 6.94 -0.28 12.40
C GLY A 60 8.42 -0.21 11.97
N ALA A 61 8.74 -0.65 10.77
CA ALA A 61 10.06 -0.42 10.21
C ALA A 61 10.20 1.07 9.85
N THR A 62 11.33 1.67 10.21
CA THR A 62 11.80 2.85 9.46
C THR A 62 11.82 2.43 8.00
N LEU A 63 11.19 3.21 7.13
CA LEU A 63 11.15 2.85 5.71
C LEU A 63 12.57 2.53 5.27
N PRO A 64 12.82 1.32 4.71
CA PRO A 64 14.14 0.97 4.30
C PRO A 64 14.60 1.99 3.25
N ALA A 65 15.77 2.55 3.45
CA ALA A 65 16.40 3.48 2.52
C ALA A 65 16.58 2.89 1.11
N THR A 66 16.38 1.58 1.00
CA THR A 66 16.57 0.82 -0.23
C THR A 66 15.36 -0.08 -0.48
N GLY A 67 14.67 0.11 -1.61
CA GLY A 67 13.80 -0.90 -2.15
C GLY A 67 12.30 -0.68 -2.10
N VAL A 68 11.78 0.46 -1.61
CA VAL A 68 10.37 0.80 -1.85
C VAL A 68 10.18 1.03 -3.35
N VAL A 69 9.24 0.28 -3.92
CA VAL A 69 9.01 0.27 -5.38
C VAL A 69 7.81 1.13 -5.74
N GLY A 70 6.73 1.05 -4.94
CA GLY A 70 5.51 1.78 -5.23
C GLY A 70 4.34 1.35 -4.36
N VAL A 71 3.13 1.67 -4.81
CA VAL A 71 1.87 1.38 -4.12
C VAL A 71 1.16 0.22 -4.81
N PHE A 72 0.80 -0.79 -4.04
CA PHE A 72 0.05 -1.96 -4.52
C PHE A 72 -1.45 -1.62 -4.69
N VAL A 73 -2.00 -2.01 -5.84
CA VAL A 73 -3.40 -1.73 -6.18
C VAL A 73 -4.20 -2.99 -6.59
N GLY A 74 -3.66 -4.17 -6.36
CA GLY A 74 -4.32 -5.44 -6.63
C GLY A 74 -3.36 -6.50 -7.11
N CYS A 75 -3.85 -7.73 -7.25
CA CYS A 75 -3.05 -8.85 -7.75
C CYS A 75 -3.87 -9.81 -8.60
N THR A 76 -3.15 -10.66 -9.31
CA THR A 76 -3.70 -11.82 -10.00
C THR A 76 -2.84 -13.04 -9.72
N TYR A 77 -3.49 -14.17 -9.51
CA TYR A 77 -2.82 -15.46 -9.28
C TYR A 77 -3.73 -16.61 -9.70
N VAL A 78 -3.14 -17.80 -9.82
CA VAL A 78 -3.89 -19.03 -10.07
C VAL A 78 -4.12 -19.74 -8.74
N ASN A 79 -5.35 -20.13 -8.45
CA ASN A 79 -5.69 -20.89 -7.25
C ASN A 79 -5.37 -22.38 -7.41
N SER A 80 -5.57 -23.17 -6.34
CA SER A 80 -5.33 -24.59 -6.33
C SER A 80 -6.22 -25.39 -7.30
N GLN A 81 -7.34 -24.82 -7.75
CA GLN A 81 -8.26 -25.39 -8.73
C GLN A 81 -7.89 -25.04 -10.18
N GLY A 82 -6.80 -24.31 -10.40
CA GLY A 82 -6.36 -23.88 -11.73
C GLY A 82 -7.11 -22.65 -12.28
N GLN A 83 -7.91 -21.98 -11.46
CA GLN A 83 -8.64 -20.79 -11.89
C GLN A 83 -7.80 -19.55 -11.66
N GLN A 84 -7.85 -18.61 -12.61
CA GLN A 84 -7.23 -17.31 -12.46
C GLN A 84 -8.12 -16.40 -11.60
N ILE A 85 -7.54 -15.87 -10.52
CA ILE A 85 -8.19 -14.98 -9.58
C ILE A 85 -7.62 -13.57 -9.75
N TYR A 86 -8.50 -12.58 -9.77
CA TYR A 86 -8.17 -11.16 -9.64
C TYR A 86 -8.67 -10.70 -8.28
N ALA A 87 -7.77 -10.18 -7.46
CA ALA A 87 -8.06 -9.81 -6.09
C ALA A 87 -7.54 -8.41 -5.75
N GLN A 88 -8.26 -7.73 -4.87
CA GLN A 88 -7.87 -6.43 -4.35
C GLN A 88 -6.69 -6.53 -3.39
N PHE A 89 -6.52 -7.68 -2.73
CA PHE A 89 -5.42 -7.93 -1.81
C PHE A 89 -4.83 -9.33 -2.04
N CYS A 90 -3.54 -9.50 -1.70
CA CYS A 90 -2.88 -10.80 -1.72
C CYS A 90 -2.87 -11.37 -0.30
N PRO A 91 -3.50 -12.51 -0.03
CA PRO A 91 -3.51 -13.13 1.30
C PRO A 91 -2.11 -13.52 1.77
N ALA A 92 -1.89 -13.51 3.09
CA ALA A 92 -0.70 -14.11 3.68
C ALA A 92 -0.64 -15.61 3.36
N GLY A 93 0.54 -16.12 3.12
CA GLY A 93 0.75 -17.53 2.79
C GLY A 93 0.28 -17.94 1.38
N GLN A 94 -0.19 -17.00 0.55
CA GLN A 94 -0.60 -17.31 -0.82
C GLN A 94 0.57 -17.90 -1.60
N THR A 95 0.38 -19.12 -2.10
CA THR A 95 1.37 -19.83 -2.93
C THR A 95 0.91 -19.89 -4.38
N ALA A 96 1.87 -19.86 -5.29
CA ALA A 96 1.63 -20.11 -6.70
C ALA A 96 1.78 -21.61 -7.01
N PRO A 97 0.82 -22.24 -7.70
CA PRO A 97 1.03 -23.59 -8.24
C PRO A 97 2.26 -23.66 -9.14
N THR A 98 2.86 -24.87 -9.25
CA THR A 98 4.05 -25.10 -10.08
C THR A 98 3.85 -24.57 -11.51
N GLY A 99 4.80 -23.75 -11.97
CA GLY A 99 4.74 -23.15 -13.31
C GLY A 99 3.90 -21.87 -13.40
N THR A 100 3.34 -21.39 -12.29
CA THR A 100 2.60 -20.10 -12.23
C THR A 100 3.28 -19.12 -11.30
N THR A 101 2.90 -17.84 -11.38
CA THR A 101 3.41 -16.77 -10.54
C THR A 101 2.26 -15.92 -10.01
N ILE A 102 2.46 -15.30 -8.84
CA ILE A 102 1.57 -14.29 -8.31
C ILE A 102 2.05 -12.94 -8.85
N GLN A 103 1.16 -12.19 -9.52
CA GLN A 103 1.47 -10.88 -10.09
C GLN A 103 0.75 -9.79 -9.32
N GLY A 104 1.48 -8.78 -8.88
CA GLY A 104 0.92 -7.58 -8.26
C GLY A 104 0.90 -6.42 -9.25
N TYR A 105 -0.19 -5.66 -9.22
CA TYR A 105 -0.29 -4.37 -9.91
C TYR A 105 0.26 -3.28 -8.98
N VAL A 106 1.30 -2.59 -9.41
CA VAL A 106 1.99 -1.58 -8.61
C VAL A 106 2.02 -0.25 -9.35
N VAL A 107 1.64 0.81 -8.65
CA VAL A 107 1.82 2.20 -9.12
C VAL A 107 3.22 2.62 -8.72
N ASP A 108 4.13 2.69 -9.68
CA ASP A 108 5.54 3.05 -9.49
C ASP A 108 5.93 4.37 -10.20
N ASP A 109 4.94 5.13 -10.66
CA ASP A 109 5.18 6.44 -11.29
C ASP A 109 5.62 7.46 -10.22
N PRO A 110 6.81 8.05 -10.32
CA PRO A 110 7.29 9.07 -9.38
C PRO A 110 6.46 10.36 -9.39
N ASN A 111 5.67 10.57 -10.44
CA ASN A 111 4.77 11.72 -10.55
C ASN A 111 3.36 11.45 -9.97
N ALA A 112 3.09 10.25 -9.49
CA ALA A 112 1.80 9.92 -8.93
C ALA A 112 1.54 10.66 -7.61
N VAL A 113 0.36 11.25 -7.51
CA VAL A 113 -0.13 11.93 -6.31
C VAL A 113 -1.13 11.02 -5.60
N PHE A 114 -0.92 10.80 -4.31
CA PHE A 114 -1.74 9.91 -3.51
C PHE A 114 -2.53 10.67 -2.46
N ARG A 115 -3.76 10.25 -2.24
CA ARG A 115 -4.55 10.62 -1.07
C ARG A 115 -4.31 9.60 0.03
N VAL A 116 -4.03 10.09 1.25
CA VAL A 116 -3.74 9.26 2.43
C VAL A 116 -4.32 9.93 3.68
N VAL A 117 -4.64 9.13 4.68
CA VAL A 117 -5.12 9.63 5.98
C VAL A 117 -3.93 10.03 6.84
N ALA A 118 -4.04 11.17 7.53
CA ALA A 118 -3.08 11.60 8.53
C ALA A 118 -3.49 11.13 9.93
N VAL A 119 -2.53 10.64 10.71
CA VAL A 119 -2.71 10.15 12.09
C VAL A 119 -1.74 10.83 13.05
N ALA A 120 -2.07 10.84 14.35
CA ALA A 120 -1.31 11.60 15.36
C ALA A 120 0.13 11.09 15.55
N ASN A 121 0.33 9.77 15.46
CA ASN A 121 1.64 9.13 15.67
C ASN A 121 1.69 7.77 14.97
N SER A 122 2.84 7.09 15.07
CA SER A 122 3.12 5.82 14.39
C SER A 122 2.33 4.60 14.91
N THR A 123 1.59 4.73 15.98
CA THR A 123 0.87 3.60 16.62
C THR A 123 -0.65 3.75 16.59
N THR A 124 -1.16 4.88 16.10
CA THR A 124 -2.61 5.13 16.04
C THR A 124 -3.17 4.95 14.64
N THR A 125 -4.40 4.48 14.59
CA THR A 125 -5.22 4.42 13.36
C THR A 125 -6.29 5.51 13.34
N THR A 126 -6.38 6.34 14.39
CA THR A 126 -7.37 7.41 14.47
C THR A 126 -6.93 8.60 13.62
N PRO A 127 -7.75 9.05 12.66
CA PRO A 127 -7.46 10.23 11.87
C PRO A 127 -7.27 11.48 12.73
N THR A 128 -6.30 12.30 12.38
CA THR A 128 -5.98 13.55 13.07
C THR A 128 -5.95 14.71 12.08
N ALA A 129 -6.56 15.82 12.45
CA ALA A 129 -6.49 17.05 11.69
C ALA A 129 -5.17 17.77 11.95
N TYR A 130 -4.50 18.17 10.87
CA TYR A 130 -3.31 19.02 10.93
C TYR A 130 -3.61 20.44 10.44
N SER A 131 -2.84 21.39 10.90
CA SER A 131 -2.96 22.79 10.44
C SER A 131 -2.43 22.93 9.01
N ARG A 132 -2.87 23.99 8.32
CA ARG A 132 -2.38 24.32 6.97
C ARG A 132 -0.86 24.59 6.91
N ALA A 133 -0.23 24.87 8.05
CA ALA A 133 1.21 25.15 8.13
C ALA A 133 2.09 23.95 7.72
N ILE A 134 1.52 22.75 7.63
CA ILE A 134 2.26 21.54 7.20
C ILE A 134 2.39 21.38 5.68
N VAL A 135 1.74 22.24 4.91
CA VAL A 135 1.82 22.14 3.44
C VAL A 135 3.26 22.32 3.00
N GLY A 136 3.79 21.34 2.29
CA GLY A 136 5.20 21.30 1.86
C GLY A 136 6.16 20.67 2.87
N ALA A 137 5.69 20.25 4.05
CA ALA A 137 6.53 19.52 5.00
C ALA A 137 6.69 18.04 4.60
N ASN A 138 7.78 17.45 5.01
CA ASN A 138 7.96 15.99 4.93
C ASN A 138 7.01 15.31 5.93
N VAL A 139 6.55 14.11 5.59
CA VAL A 139 5.71 13.28 6.45
C VAL A 139 6.34 11.89 6.59
N ALA A 140 6.22 11.30 7.76
CA ALA A 140 6.60 9.91 7.98
C ALA A 140 5.44 8.98 7.62
N LEU A 141 5.75 7.82 7.06
CA LEU A 141 4.77 6.80 6.74
C LEU A 141 4.54 5.88 7.94
N VAL A 142 3.27 5.52 8.15
CA VAL A 142 2.85 4.62 9.22
C VAL A 142 2.28 3.36 8.58
N ALA A 143 2.96 2.23 8.75
CA ALA A 143 2.61 0.96 8.17
C ALA A 143 1.72 0.14 9.11
N ASN A 144 0.45 0.48 9.23
CA ASN A 144 -0.54 -0.31 9.98
C ASN A 144 -1.01 -1.53 9.18
N VAL A 145 -1.50 -2.55 9.88
CA VAL A 145 -2.05 -3.77 9.25
C VAL A 145 -3.42 -3.47 8.64
N GLY A 146 -3.62 -3.83 7.38
CA GLY A 146 -4.89 -3.67 6.68
C GLY A 146 -5.96 -4.67 7.09
N SER A 147 -7.12 -4.58 6.48
CA SER A 147 -8.29 -5.41 6.77
C SER A 147 -8.51 -6.47 5.69
N THR A 148 -8.55 -7.73 6.07
CA THR A 148 -8.92 -8.84 5.17
C THR A 148 -10.40 -8.82 4.79
N THR A 149 -11.24 -8.13 5.54
CA THR A 149 -12.68 -8.01 5.27
C THR A 149 -12.95 -7.03 4.12
N THR A 150 -12.23 -5.89 4.11
CA THR A 150 -12.42 -4.87 3.06
C THR A 150 -11.38 -4.97 1.94
N GLY A 151 -10.25 -5.62 2.18
CA GLY A 151 -9.11 -5.65 1.26
C GLY A 151 -8.30 -4.35 1.22
N ASP A 152 -8.67 -3.36 2.04
CA ASP A 152 -7.98 -2.08 2.12
C ASP A 152 -6.82 -2.11 3.11
N SER A 153 -5.77 -1.38 2.77
CA SER A 153 -4.65 -1.06 3.63
C SER A 153 -5.06 -0.20 4.82
N ALA A 154 -4.23 -0.18 5.85
CA ALA A 154 -4.31 0.81 6.92
C ALA A 154 -3.05 1.70 7.00
N PHE A 155 -2.29 1.79 5.91
CA PHE A 155 -1.19 2.77 5.81
C PHE A 155 -1.71 4.19 5.97
N ALA A 156 -0.94 4.99 6.70
CA ALA A 156 -1.24 6.38 7.04
C ALA A 156 0.04 7.22 6.99
N VAL A 157 -0.09 8.52 7.19
CA VAL A 157 1.05 9.42 7.38
C VAL A 157 0.97 10.13 8.72
N THR A 158 2.13 10.50 9.27
CA THR A 158 2.24 11.31 10.48
C THR A 158 3.34 12.35 10.32
N LEU A 159 3.21 13.47 11.03
CA LEU A 159 4.30 14.45 11.15
C LEU A 159 5.29 14.09 12.26
N THR A 160 4.92 13.21 13.19
CA THR A 160 5.80 12.79 14.27
C THR A 160 6.90 11.88 13.71
N GLY A 161 8.16 12.30 13.89
CA GLY A 161 9.32 11.57 13.37
C GLY A 161 9.64 11.84 11.89
N ALA A 162 8.98 12.83 11.25
CA ALA A 162 9.42 13.38 9.99
C ALA A 162 10.65 14.26 10.26
N GLY A 163 11.83 13.78 9.88
CA GLY A 163 13.10 14.49 9.97
C GLY A 163 13.49 15.09 8.63
#